data_1fdd5e20427d3781d74e56e1f17d63d3
#
_entry.id   1fdd5e20427d3781d74e56e1f17d63d3
#
_cell.length_a   1.000
_cell.length_b   1.000
_cell.length_c   1.000
_cell.angle_alpha   90.00
_cell.angle_beta   90.00
_cell.angle_gamma   90.00
#
_symmetry.space_group_name_H-M   'P 1'
#
loop_
_entity.id
_entity.type
_entity.pdbx_description
1 polymer ?
#
loop_
_entity_poly.entity_id
_entity_poly.type
_entity_poly.pdbx_seq_one_letter_code
_entity_poly.pdbx_strand_id
1 'polypeptide(L)'
;MKTTLIFTSLVTLFLCNVHAIDAASGHMVEALPKKEVGKELYNQYCSTCHHTKRVGIDGPPLLPKLLKKYDEKTLAAKIKDGFPQTLMPKYDFLNPYELLQIARYIKSDIDDNFSWGISDIKDSIVSYDDAYNPLKIKDKEQILPVVERDGNKVWIMEDTRILDKFHLDNVHGGIKYTMDAKNIYVPTRDGFVQRYSLKTGQRMNKVRACINLRNISLSRDGKNVFATCLLPEQLVVLDSSSMLPKIIKKLDGKVSALYEFYSKDEAIFTFRNKPLLGRLNTQTFDISYTHIKEPIEDFFLDPFEDYLIGTARRGDVLSVYDLKNDSIVFEHAMKGMPHLFSATYWYNDGNFYFATPHIKKPYITVWKMYDWAFTKEVNIGGDGFFVKTHPTTPYLWADNGSDELVLIDKNDFATKTIVPRKGQQYIHTEYSGDGKYAYLSIYEKEGEIIVIDTLNFKELAAYDANIPVGKYNFINKNREFYPRLFGIDIFKQKCKESLPCDTSNFNAYEKKSLNDYLHTLQ
;
A
#
# COMPACT_ATOMS: atom_id res chain seq x y z
N MET A 1 84.52 14.70 -37.08
CA MET A 1 83.97 13.92 -35.96
C MET A 1 82.89 14.77 -35.33
N LYS A 2 81.68 14.40 -35.57
CA LYS A 2 80.48 15.12 -35.08
C LYS A 2 79.86 14.34 -33.95
N THR A 3 79.80 14.90 -32.76
CA THR A 3 79.18 14.32 -31.57
C THR A 3 77.71 14.82 -31.50
N THR A 4 76.80 13.90 -31.56
CA THR A 4 75.33 14.22 -31.44
C THR A 4 74.89 14.04 -30.00
N LEU A 5 74.44 15.12 -29.38
CA LEU A 5 73.76 15.07 -28.08
C LEU A 5 72.29 14.72 -28.26
N ILE A 6 71.84 13.67 -27.55
CA ILE A 6 70.42 13.31 -27.42
C ILE A 6 69.86 14.02 -26.22
N PHE A 7 68.86 14.91 -26.44
CA PHE A 7 68.03 15.49 -25.39
C PHE A 7 66.83 14.59 -25.12
N THR A 8 66.76 13.99 -23.93
CA THR A 8 65.60 13.33 -23.40
C THR A 8 64.66 14.35 -22.76
N SER A 9 63.54 14.58 -23.40
CA SER A 9 62.51 15.48 -22.89
C SER A 9 61.61 14.73 -21.88
N LEU A 10 61.71 15.11 -20.61
CA LEU A 10 60.82 14.65 -19.54
C LEU A 10 59.55 15.49 -19.60
N VAL A 11 58.44 14.91 -20.05
CA VAL A 11 57.12 15.54 -20.00
C VAL A 11 56.54 15.35 -18.61
N THR A 12 56.62 16.39 -17.77
CA THR A 12 55.95 16.44 -16.49
C THR A 12 54.50 16.88 -16.74
N LEU A 13 53.53 16.01 -16.52
CA LEU A 13 52.11 16.35 -16.52
C LEU A 13 51.83 17.23 -15.25
N PHE A 14 51.67 18.50 -15.44
CA PHE A 14 51.06 19.37 -14.45
C PHE A 14 49.55 19.15 -14.49
N LEU A 15 49.00 18.55 -13.43
CA LEU A 15 47.59 18.60 -13.12
C LEU A 15 47.23 20.05 -12.76
N CYS A 16 46.60 20.78 -13.69
CA CYS A 16 46.04 22.09 -13.41
C CYS A 16 44.88 21.94 -12.41
N ASN A 17 45.13 22.20 -11.15
CA ASN A 17 44.05 22.52 -10.22
C ASN A 17 43.47 23.89 -10.63
N VAL A 18 42.21 23.90 -11.02
CA VAL A 18 41.47 25.13 -11.33
C VAL A 18 41.16 25.81 -9.99
N HIS A 19 41.84 26.87 -9.69
CA HIS A 19 41.56 27.71 -8.54
C HIS A 19 40.63 28.84 -8.99
N ALA A 20 39.50 28.99 -8.29
CA ALA A 20 38.64 30.17 -8.44
C ALA A 20 39.15 31.29 -7.50
N ILE A 21 39.31 32.49 -8.00
CA ILE A 21 39.73 33.66 -7.21
C ILE A 21 38.46 34.43 -6.84
N ASP A 22 38.21 34.60 -5.55
CA ASP A 22 37.21 35.53 -5.05
C ASP A 22 37.75 36.97 -5.18
N ALA A 23 37.12 37.76 -6.04
CA ALA A 23 37.57 39.11 -6.38
C ALA A 23 37.49 40.13 -5.20
N ALA A 24 36.85 39.76 -4.08
CA ALA A 24 36.63 40.65 -2.94
C ALA A 24 37.65 40.50 -1.79
N SER A 25 38.32 39.32 -1.66
CA SER A 25 39.15 38.99 -0.51
C SER A 25 40.57 38.58 -0.83
N GLY A 26 40.92 38.32 -2.09
CA GLY A 26 42.26 37.91 -2.50
C GLY A 26 42.72 36.55 -1.97
N HIS A 27 41.84 35.77 -1.38
CA HIS A 27 42.14 34.42 -0.91
C HIS A 27 41.80 33.39 -2.00
N MET A 28 42.73 32.47 -2.28
CA MET A 28 42.48 31.31 -3.12
C MET A 28 41.58 30.35 -2.34
N VAL A 29 40.37 30.14 -2.84
CA VAL A 29 39.47 29.11 -2.32
C VAL A 29 39.76 27.81 -3.08
N GLU A 30 40.20 26.79 -2.38
CA GLU A 30 40.39 25.46 -2.95
C GLU A 30 39.01 24.89 -3.36
N ALA A 31 38.84 24.53 -4.63
CA ALA A 31 37.58 24.03 -5.12
C ALA A 31 37.26 22.68 -4.45
N LEU A 32 36.20 22.65 -3.66
CA LEU A 32 35.75 21.45 -2.97
C LEU A 32 35.53 20.27 -3.95
N PRO A 33 35.85 19.03 -3.56
CA PRO A 33 35.50 17.85 -4.32
C PRO A 33 33.99 17.84 -4.66
N LYS A 34 33.63 17.44 -5.87
CA LYS A 34 32.24 17.46 -6.37
C LYS A 34 31.21 16.83 -5.40
N LYS A 35 31.60 15.79 -4.65
CA LYS A 35 30.76 15.13 -3.65
C LYS A 35 30.49 16.04 -2.43
N GLU A 36 31.44 16.89 -2.04
CA GLU A 36 31.28 17.82 -0.91
C GLU A 36 30.38 18.98 -1.28
N VAL A 37 30.48 19.51 -2.49
CA VAL A 37 29.56 20.55 -2.99
C VAL A 37 28.09 20.11 -2.87
N GLY A 38 27.78 18.88 -3.33
CA GLY A 38 26.43 18.34 -3.22
C GLY A 38 25.95 18.18 -1.77
N LYS A 39 26.84 17.79 -0.86
CA LYS A 39 26.55 17.64 0.57
C LYS A 39 26.30 19.00 1.23
N GLU A 40 27.10 19.99 0.91
CA GLU A 40 26.93 21.34 1.46
C GLU A 40 25.62 21.96 1.02
N LEU A 41 25.32 21.93 -0.27
CA LEU A 41 24.05 22.41 -0.82
C LEU A 41 22.85 21.64 -0.21
N TYR A 42 22.98 20.34 -0.06
CA TYR A 42 21.97 19.54 0.61
C TYR A 42 21.75 19.97 2.06
N ASN A 43 22.83 20.17 2.82
CA ASN A 43 22.73 20.60 4.20
C ASN A 43 22.14 22.00 4.33
N GLN A 44 22.44 22.87 3.37
CA GLN A 44 21.94 24.26 3.35
C GLN A 44 20.44 24.32 3.02
N TYR A 45 19.97 23.55 2.03
CA TYR A 45 18.63 23.74 1.46
C TYR A 45 17.66 22.60 1.76
N CYS A 46 18.15 21.39 2.05
CA CYS A 46 17.32 20.20 2.10
C CYS A 46 17.23 19.57 3.49
N SER A 47 18.32 19.68 4.30
CA SER A 47 18.46 18.91 5.54
C SER A 47 17.45 19.27 6.61
N THR A 48 16.90 20.47 6.62
CA THR A 48 15.87 20.91 7.57
C THR A 48 14.62 20.03 7.49
N CYS A 49 14.20 19.68 6.27
CA CYS A 49 13.04 18.83 6.06
C CYS A 49 13.42 17.34 5.88
N HIS A 50 14.60 17.06 5.29
CA HIS A 50 14.99 15.70 4.95
C HIS A 50 16.04 15.08 5.89
N HIS A 51 16.45 15.78 6.95
CA HIS A 51 17.46 15.41 7.92
C HIS A 51 18.88 15.30 7.33
N THR A 52 19.92 15.64 8.09
CA THR A 52 21.32 15.57 7.66
C THR A 52 21.77 14.16 7.26
N LYS A 53 21.20 13.13 7.89
CA LYS A 53 21.39 11.71 7.52
C LYS A 53 20.39 11.22 6.46
N ARG A 54 19.67 12.10 5.81
CA ARG A 54 18.69 11.80 4.74
C ARG A 54 17.54 10.85 5.15
N VAL A 55 17.26 10.70 6.46
CA VAL A 55 16.20 9.82 6.99
C VAL A 55 14.81 10.48 6.99
N GLY A 56 14.71 11.74 6.60
CA GLY A 56 13.48 12.51 6.62
C GLY A 56 13.13 13.09 7.99
N ILE A 57 12.39 14.21 8.00
CA ILE A 57 11.70 14.81 9.15
C ILE A 57 10.30 15.16 8.69
N ASP A 58 10.08 16.38 8.17
CA ASP A 58 8.83 16.77 7.52
C ASP A 58 8.75 16.28 6.07
N GLY A 59 9.92 16.17 5.39
CA GLY A 59 10.05 15.56 4.09
C GLY A 59 10.38 14.07 4.16
N PRO A 60 10.12 13.31 3.08
CA PRO A 60 10.38 11.87 3.04
C PRO A 60 11.88 11.54 3.12
N PRO A 61 12.26 10.30 3.52
CA PRO A 61 13.65 9.89 3.52
C PRO A 61 14.24 9.86 2.10
N LEU A 62 15.43 10.45 1.93
CA LEU A 62 16.17 10.52 0.68
C LEU A 62 17.34 9.52 0.67
N LEU A 63 17.01 8.24 0.87
CA LEU A 63 17.99 7.16 0.90
C LEU A 63 18.13 6.51 -0.49
N PRO A 64 19.35 6.19 -0.96
CA PRO A 64 19.57 5.62 -2.29
C PRO A 64 18.72 4.41 -2.60
N LYS A 65 18.53 3.52 -1.60
CA LYS A 65 17.72 2.31 -1.76
C LYS A 65 16.22 2.58 -1.95
N LEU A 66 15.70 3.70 -1.47
CA LEU A 66 14.30 4.11 -1.65
C LEU A 66 14.09 4.85 -2.98
N LEU A 67 15.17 5.42 -3.53
CA LEU A 67 15.16 6.26 -4.73
C LEU A 67 15.69 5.52 -5.98
N LYS A 68 15.77 4.19 -5.97
CA LYS A 68 16.32 3.39 -7.07
C LYS A 68 15.66 3.65 -8.43
N LYS A 69 14.37 3.97 -8.43
CA LYS A 69 13.58 4.22 -9.65
C LYS A 69 13.90 5.56 -10.34
N TYR A 70 14.59 6.46 -9.65
CA TYR A 70 14.95 7.78 -10.19
C TYR A 70 16.43 7.82 -10.52
N ASP A 71 16.78 8.30 -11.70
CA ASP A 71 18.13 8.70 -12.05
C ASP A 71 18.47 10.10 -11.51
N GLU A 72 19.73 10.51 -11.63
CA GLU A 72 20.20 11.81 -11.12
C GLU A 72 19.52 12.98 -11.82
N LYS A 73 19.26 12.89 -13.14
CA LYS A 73 18.62 13.94 -13.92
C LYS A 73 17.16 14.12 -13.52
N THR A 74 16.45 13.03 -13.34
CA THR A 74 15.06 13.05 -12.87
C THR A 74 14.96 13.65 -11.46
N LEU A 75 15.89 13.31 -10.55
CA LEU A 75 15.93 13.90 -9.21
C LEU A 75 16.24 15.39 -9.28
N ALA A 76 17.22 15.81 -10.08
CA ALA A 76 17.55 17.22 -10.27
C ALA A 76 16.35 18.04 -10.78
N ALA A 77 15.59 17.49 -11.75
CA ALA A 77 14.37 18.13 -12.24
C ALA A 77 13.32 18.26 -11.13
N LYS A 78 13.09 17.19 -10.35
CA LYS A 78 12.16 17.22 -9.22
C LYS A 78 12.54 18.20 -8.12
N ILE A 79 13.84 18.37 -7.86
CA ILE A 79 14.33 19.38 -6.91
C ILE A 79 14.04 20.78 -7.46
N LYS A 80 14.36 21.03 -8.74
CA LYS A 80 14.11 22.31 -9.40
C LYS A 80 12.64 22.70 -9.33
N ASP A 81 11.74 21.79 -9.70
CA ASP A 81 10.32 22.09 -9.84
C ASP A 81 9.56 22.03 -8.50
N GLY A 82 10.16 21.43 -7.47
CA GLY A 82 9.49 21.15 -6.21
C GLY A 82 8.33 20.16 -6.38
N PHE A 83 7.47 20.07 -5.38
CA PHE A 83 6.24 19.28 -5.45
C PHE A 83 5.05 20.20 -5.13
N PRO A 84 4.24 20.56 -6.12
CA PRO A 84 3.02 21.32 -5.87
C PRO A 84 2.15 20.67 -4.79
N GLN A 85 1.50 21.48 -3.97
CA GLN A 85 0.64 21.06 -2.85
C GLN A 85 1.36 20.31 -1.72
N THR A 86 2.71 20.34 -1.67
CA THR A 86 3.51 19.83 -0.55
C THR A 86 4.33 20.96 0.07
N LEU A 87 5.00 20.66 1.20
CA LEU A 87 5.96 21.58 1.82
C LEU A 87 7.27 21.70 1.06
N MET A 88 7.50 20.93 -0.01
CA MET A 88 8.75 21.01 -0.81
C MET A 88 8.69 22.15 -1.82
N PRO A 89 9.39 23.27 -1.58
CA PRO A 89 9.36 24.41 -2.48
C PRO A 89 10.14 24.13 -3.77
N LYS A 90 10.00 25.01 -4.77
CA LYS A 90 10.85 25.03 -5.95
C LYS A 90 12.24 25.53 -5.60
N TYR A 91 13.25 24.91 -6.22
CA TYR A 91 14.65 25.33 -6.14
C TYR A 91 15.16 25.77 -7.53
N ASP A 92 14.35 26.53 -8.27
CA ASP A 92 14.63 27.01 -9.63
C ASP A 92 15.71 28.10 -9.69
N PHE A 93 16.06 28.67 -8.55
CA PHE A 93 17.21 29.60 -8.40
C PHE A 93 18.55 28.87 -8.41
N LEU A 94 18.60 27.55 -8.17
CA LEU A 94 19.84 26.78 -8.27
C LEU A 94 20.15 26.48 -9.76
N ASN A 95 21.41 26.59 -10.12
CA ASN A 95 21.81 26.27 -11.49
C ASN A 95 21.81 24.75 -11.77
N PRO A 96 21.83 24.32 -13.04
CA PRO A 96 21.76 22.90 -13.38
C PRO A 96 22.89 22.04 -12.80
N TYR A 97 24.07 22.60 -12.60
CA TYR A 97 25.19 21.90 -11.97
C TYR A 97 24.92 21.63 -10.50
N GLU A 98 24.48 22.65 -9.74
CA GLU A 98 24.15 22.53 -8.32
C GLU A 98 23.03 21.50 -8.08
N LEU A 99 21.96 21.58 -8.85
CA LEU A 99 20.86 20.61 -8.80
C LEU A 99 21.36 19.17 -9.03
N LEU A 100 22.26 18.99 -10.01
CA LEU A 100 22.84 17.69 -10.29
C LEU A 100 23.78 17.20 -9.16
N GLN A 101 24.56 18.10 -8.53
CA GLN A 101 25.40 17.73 -7.39
C GLN A 101 24.55 17.30 -6.17
N ILE A 102 23.45 18.00 -5.87
CA ILE A 102 22.51 17.58 -4.82
C ILE A 102 21.94 16.20 -5.16
N ALA A 103 21.47 15.97 -6.39
CA ALA A 103 20.93 14.69 -6.82
C ALA A 103 21.96 13.55 -6.69
N ARG A 104 23.21 13.78 -7.07
CA ARG A 104 24.34 12.84 -6.89
C ARG A 104 24.62 12.54 -5.42
N TYR A 105 24.62 13.56 -4.58
CA TYR A 105 24.78 13.37 -3.14
C TYR A 105 23.64 12.54 -2.57
N ILE A 106 22.40 12.80 -2.94
CA ILE A 106 21.23 12.03 -2.51
C ILE A 106 21.35 10.55 -2.96
N LYS A 107 21.91 10.30 -4.15
CA LYS A 107 22.13 8.94 -4.69
C LYS A 107 23.42 8.29 -4.18
N SER A 108 24.34 9.03 -3.55
CA SER A 108 25.59 8.47 -3.04
C SER A 108 25.33 7.51 -1.88
N ASP A 109 26.20 6.52 -1.75
CA ASP A 109 26.16 5.58 -0.64
C ASP A 109 26.19 6.28 0.72
N ILE A 110 25.47 5.72 1.64
CA ILE A 110 25.38 6.15 3.03
C ILE A 110 25.45 4.88 3.90
N ASP A 111 26.06 5.00 5.07
CA ASP A 111 25.89 3.99 6.10
C ASP A 111 24.40 3.85 6.39
N ASP A 112 23.85 2.70 6.06
CA ASP A 112 22.42 2.39 6.18
C ASP A 112 22.09 1.55 7.43
N ASN A 113 23.02 1.49 8.38
CA ASN A 113 22.82 0.92 9.71
C ASN A 113 22.03 1.89 10.60
N PHE A 114 20.77 2.15 10.21
CA PHE A 114 19.91 3.07 10.94
C PHE A 114 19.26 2.36 12.12
N SER A 115 19.27 3.03 13.28
CA SER A 115 18.41 2.73 14.42
C SER A 115 17.21 3.69 14.43
N TRP A 116 16.08 3.20 14.91
CA TRP A 116 14.89 4.00 15.19
C TRP A 116 14.21 3.39 16.42
N GLY A 117 14.47 4.00 17.57
CA GLY A 117 14.11 3.47 18.87
C GLY A 117 12.87 4.12 19.48
N ILE A 118 12.56 3.76 20.70
CA ILE A 118 11.40 4.28 21.47
C ILE A 118 11.47 5.81 21.61
N SER A 119 12.68 6.38 21.85
CA SER A 119 12.85 7.83 21.95
C SER A 119 12.51 8.51 20.63
N ASP A 120 13.10 8.03 19.50
CA ASP A 120 12.86 8.61 18.18
C ASP A 120 11.36 8.61 17.82
N ILE A 121 10.64 7.53 18.19
CA ILE A 121 9.21 7.42 17.97
C ILE A 121 8.46 8.45 18.83
N LYS A 122 8.77 8.57 20.13
CA LYS A 122 8.13 9.54 21.03
C LYS A 122 8.36 10.98 20.59
N ASP A 123 9.59 11.30 20.17
CA ASP A 123 9.98 12.63 19.73
C ASP A 123 9.33 13.02 18.39
N SER A 124 8.83 12.05 17.63
CA SER A 124 8.16 12.26 16.36
C SER A 124 6.64 12.51 16.47
N ILE A 125 6.08 12.48 17.68
CA ILE A 125 4.63 12.64 17.86
C ILE A 125 4.21 14.06 17.53
N VAL A 126 3.26 14.19 16.61
CA VAL A 126 2.61 15.45 16.26
C VAL A 126 1.15 15.36 16.67
N SER A 127 0.71 16.28 17.51
CA SER A 127 -0.70 16.48 17.85
C SER A 127 -1.29 17.59 17.00
N TYR A 128 -2.55 17.45 16.63
CA TYR A 128 -3.26 18.43 15.83
C TYR A 128 -4.33 19.12 16.68
N ASP A 129 -4.54 20.38 16.41
CA ASP A 129 -5.60 21.21 17.00
C ASP A 129 -6.66 21.52 15.92
N ASP A 130 -7.12 20.48 15.25
CA ASP A 130 -8.17 20.61 14.24
C ASP A 130 -9.48 21.01 14.91
N ALA A 131 -10.24 21.88 14.26
CA ALA A 131 -11.56 22.24 14.74
C ALA A 131 -12.49 21.01 14.80
N TYR A 132 -13.29 20.93 15.85
CA TYR A 132 -14.33 19.90 15.97
C TYR A 132 -15.34 20.04 14.83
N ASN A 133 -15.40 19.03 13.96
CA ASN A 133 -16.29 18.99 12.80
C ASN A 133 -16.91 17.59 12.68
N PRO A 134 -17.90 17.23 13.52
CA PRO A 134 -18.44 15.89 13.54
C PRO A 134 -19.02 15.50 12.17
N LEU A 135 -18.52 14.41 11.64
CA LEU A 135 -18.99 13.86 10.37
C LEU A 135 -20.44 13.42 10.52
N LYS A 136 -21.30 13.89 9.61
CA LYS A 136 -22.71 13.48 9.57
C LYS A 136 -22.85 12.12 8.88
N ILE A 137 -22.21 11.10 9.46
CA ILE A 137 -22.27 9.71 8.99
C ILE A 137 -23.69 9.19 9.27
N LYS A 138 -24.32 8.66 8.23
CA LYS A 138 -25.66 8.04 8.31
C LYS A 138 -25.54 6.55 8.55
N ASP A 139 -24.60 5.91 7.83
CA ASP A 139 -24.33 4.47 7.91
C ASP A 139 -22.84 4.22 7.90
N LYS A 140 -22.30 3.71 9.01
CA LYS A 140 -20.88 3.40 9.12
C LYS A 140 -20.40 2.36 8.10
N GLU A 141 -21.29 1.49 7.62
CA GLU A 141 -20.94 0.45 6.64
C GLU A 141 -20.63 1.03 5.26
N GLN A 142 -21.15 2.25 4.98
CA GLN A 142 -20.91 2.96 3.72
C GLN A 142 -19.67 3.86 3.75
N ILE A 143 -18.98 3.98 4.89
CA ILE A 143 -17.78 4.83 5.00
C ILE A 143 -16.67 4.31 4.08
N LEU A 144 -16.10 5.23 3.31
CA LEU A 144 -15.06 4.96 2.32
C LEU A 144 -13.96 6.03 2.38
N PRO A 145 -12.81 5.82 3.04
CA PRO A 145 -11.63 6.61 2.80
C PRO A 145 -11.06 6.40 1.40
N VAL A 146 -10.68 7.51 0.76
CA VAL A 146 -10.03 7.55 -0.56
C VAL A 146 -8.68 8.23 -0.42
N VAL A 147 -7.63 7.65 -1.01
CA VAL A 147 -6.29 8.22 -1.06
C VAL A 147 -6.10 8.98 -2.36
N GLU A 148 -5.93 10.28 -2.27
CA GLU A 148 -5.48 11.16 -3.35
C GLU A 148 -3.97 11.37 -3.21
N ARG A 149 -3.19 10.67 -4.06
CA ARG A 149 -1.74 10.56 -3.84
C ARG A 149 -0.98 11.86 -4.14
N ASP A 150 -1.17 12.48 -5.28
CA ASP A 150 -0.48 13.73 -5.64
C ASP A 150 -1.13 14.96 -4.99
N GLY A 151 -2.39 14.84 -4.56
CA GLY A 151 -3.06 15.87 -3.76
C GLY A 151 -2.67 15.83 -2.29
N ASN A 152 -1.92 14.80 -1.84
CA ASN A 152 -1.55 14.58 -0.44
C ASN A 152 -2.75 14.68 0.51
N LYS A 153 -3.84 14.02 0.15
CA LYS A 153 -5.09 14.06 0.92
C LYS A 153 -5.67 12.67 1.10
N VAL A 154 -6.38 12.53 2.18
CA VAL A 154 -7.32 11.44 2.42
C VAL A 154 -8.71 12.03 2.48
N TRP A 155 -9.60 11.53 1.65
CA TRP A 155 -11.01 11.90 1.67
C TRP A 155 -11.78 10.92 2.54
N ILE A 156 -12.81 11.39 3.20
CA ILE A 156 -13.80 10.52 3.85
C ILE A 156 -15.10 10.69 3.08
N MET A 157 -15.56 9.59 2.48
CA MET A 157 -16.79 9.55 1.71
C MET A 157 -17.81 8.63 2.36
N GLU A 158 -19.08 8.86 2.07
CA GLU A 158 -20.21 7.98 2.33
C GLU A 158 -21.16 8.09 1.13
N ASP A 159 -21.45 6.99 0.49
CA ASP A 159 -22.23 6.95 -0.76
C ASP A 159 -21.66 7.92 -1.82
N THR A 160 -22.48 8.86 -2.30
CA THR A 160 -22.04 9.88 -3.25
C THR A 160 -21.55 11.17 -2.57
N ARG A 161 -21.35 11.19 -1.24
CA ARG A 161 -21.01 12.42 -0.50
C ARG A 161 -19.57 12.40 -0.03
N ILE A 162 -18.89 13.51 -0.19
CA ILE A 162 -17.63 13.78 0.52
C ILE A 162 -17.99 14.39 1.87
N LEU A 163 -17.59 13.72 2.95
CA LEU A 163 -17.83 14.19 4.32
C LEU A 163 -16.69 15.08 4.83
N ASP A 164 -15.44 14.74 4.46
CA ASP A 164 -14.26 15.49 4.83
C ASP A 164 -13.08 15.19 3.92
N LYS A 165 -12.05 16.07 3.93
CA LYS A 165 -10.75 15.88 3.30
C LYS A 165 -9.67 16.43 4.23
N PHE A 166 -8.70 15.61 4.58
CA PHE A 166 -7.57 16.06 5.38
C PHE A 166 -6.22 15.82 4.69
N HIS A 167 -5.26 16.68 4.99
CA HIS A 167 -3.91 16.59 4.42
C HIS A 167 -3.07 15.50 5.10
N LEU A 168 -2.43 14.66 4.30
CA LEU A 168 -1.44 13.69 4.74
C LEU A 168 -0.51 13.30 3.58
N ASP A 169 0.78 13.57 3.73
CA ASP A 169 1.80 13.26 2.72
C ASP A 169 2.13 11.76 2.66
N ASN A 170 2.64 11.31 1.52
CA ASN A 170 3.22 9.98 1.30
C ASN A 170 2.31 8.79 1.64
N VAL A 171 0.99 8.98 1.61
CA VAL A 171 0.05 7.89 1.85
C VAL A 171 0.24 6.81 0.79
N HIS A 172 0.44 5.58 1.24
CA HIS A 172 0.57 4.45 0.33
C HIS A 172 -0.73 3.67 0.14
N GLY A 173 -1.55 3.63 1.18
CA GLY A 173 -2.73 2.79 1.30
C GLY A 173 -2.65 1.86 2.51
N GLY A 174 -3.59 0.92 2.63
CA GLY A 174 -3.64 0.02 3.78
C GLY A 174 -4.26 0.67 5.02
N ILE A 175 -5.23 1.56 4.83
CA ILE A 175 -6.00 2.18 5.90
C ILE A 175 -6.70 1.10 6.72
N LYS A 176 -6.66 1.23 8.05
CA LYS A 176 -7.30 0.32 8.99
C LYS A 176 -8.32 1.06 9.84
N TYR A 177 -9.36 0.34 10.22
CA TYR A 177 -10.45 0.84 11.07
C TYR A 177 -10.42 0.20 12.46
N THR A 178 -10.91 0.92 13.46
CA THR A 178 -11.44 0.25 14.66
C THR A 178 -12.78 -0.42 14.31
N MET A 179 -13.10 -1.54 14.96
CA MET A 179 -14.33 -2.32 14.68
C MET A 179 -15.63 -1.56 14.96
N ASP A 180 -15.56 -0.54 15.80
CA ASP A 180 -16.69 0.36 16.05
C ASP A 180 -16.80 1.50 15.01
N ALA A 181 -15.91 1.53 14.01
CA ALA A 181 -15.80 2.56 12.99
C ALA A 181 -15.62 4.01 13.53
N LYS A 182 -15.09 4.18 14.76
CA LYS A 182 -14.87 5.52 15.32
C LYS A 182 -13.55 6.14 14.88
N ASN A 183 -12.56 5.32 14.55
CA ASN A 183 -11.24 5.80 14.12
C ASN A 183 -10.76 5.05 12.90
N ILE A 184 -9.96 5.75 12.10
CA ILE A 184 -9.09 5.15 11.09
C ILE A 184 -7.62 5.45 11.39
N TYR A 185 -6.76 4.55 10.93
CA TYR A 185 -5.30 4.67 11.00
C TYR A 185 -4.76 4.62 9.58
N VAL A 186 -4.04 5.66 9.20
CA VAL A 186 -3.52 5.84 7.84
C VAL A 186 -2.00 5.77 7.85
N PRO A 187 -1.40 4.72 7.28
CA PRO A 187 0.05 4.59 7.20
C PRO A 187 0.64 5.34 6.01
N THR A 188 1.84 5.90 6.19
CA THR A 188 2.60 6.53 5.13
C THR A 188 3.91 5.78 4.86
N ARG A 189 4.47 5.91 3.66
CA ARG A 189 5.72 5.21 3.28
C ARG A 189 6.93 5.68 4.07
N ASP A 190 6.96 6.91 4.49
CA ASP A 190 8.02 7.53 5.29
C ASP A 190 7.90 7.28 6.79
N GLY A 191 7.09 6.32 7.15
CA GLY A 191 7.08 5.74 8.49
C GLY A 191 6.01 6.24 9.43
N PHE A 192 5.17 7.20 9.02
CA PHE A 192 4.14 7.74 9.89
C PHE A 192 2.87 6.88 9.91
N VAL A 193 2.18 6.94 11.03
CA VAL A 193 0.82 6.46 11.22
C VAL A 193 -0.01 7.63 11.74
N GLN A 194 -1.00 8.06 10.97
CA GLN A 194 -1.97 9.10 11.35
C GLN A 194 -3.23 8.45 11.90
N ARG A 195 -3.65 8.84 13.10
CA ARG A 195 -4.98 8.54 13.62
C ARG A 195 -5.93 9.68 13.26
N TYR A 196 -7.09 9.33 12.72
CA TYR A 196 -8.18 10.25 12.41
C TYR A 196 -9.48 9.76 13.06
N SER A 197 -10.21 10.65 13.72
CA SER A 197 -11.48 10.35 14.36
C SER A 197 -12.64 10.56 13.40
N LEU A 198 -13.32 9.49 13.00
CA LEU A 198 -14.54 9.57 12.20
C LEU A 198 -15.71 10.17 12.98
N LYS A 199 -15.67 10.10 14.32
CA LYS A 199 -16.72 10.68 15.19
C LYS A 199 -16.64 12.21 15.24
N THR A 200 -15.42 12.75 15.36
CA THR A 200 -15.19 14.18 15.57
C THR A 200 -14.74 14.93 14.33
N GLY A 201 -14.41 14.22 13.24
CA GLY A 201 -13.89 14.82 12.02
C GLY A 201 -12.53 15.51 12.21
N GLN A 202 -11.65 14.92 13.03
CA GLN A 202 -10.38 15.54 13.41
C GLN A 202 -9.21 14.60 13.20
N ARG A 203 -8.08 15.12 12.72
CA ARG A 203 -6.80 14.45 12.90
C ARG A 203 -6.46 14.47 14.38
N MET A 204 -6.16 13.32 14.94
CA MET A 204 -5.82 13.24 16.36
C MET A 204 -4.32 13.43 16.54
N ASN A 205 -3.54 12.38 16.38
CA ASN A 205 -2.10 12.43 16.44
C ASN A 205 -1.47 11.60 15.33
N LYS A 206 -0.27 11.98 14.95
CA LYS A 206 0.59 11.28 14.00
C LYS A 206 1.90 10.93 14.69
N VAL A 207 2.38 9.71 14.48
CA VAL A 207 3.65 9.24 15.02
C VAL A 207 4.46 8.54 13.93
N ARG A 208 5.77 8.73 13.94
CA ARG A 208 6.67 8.04 13.03
C ARG A 208 7.19 6.76 13.66
N ALA A 209 6.60 5.63 13.30
CA ALA A 209 6.98 4.31 13.83
C ALA A 209 8.37 3.86 13.35
N CYS A 210 8.81 4.32 12.17
CA CYS A 210 10.10 3.98 11.57
C CYS A 210 10.46 4.88 10.37
N ILE A 211 11.61 4.63 9.76
CA ILE A 211 12.07 5.40 8.58
C ILE A 211 11.30 5.00 7.31
N ASN A 212 10.98 3.70 7.17
CA ASN A 212 10.21 3.19 6.03
C ASN A 212 9.24 2.13 6.51
N LEU A 213 7.95 2.44 6.40
CA LEU A 213 6.85 1.58 6.84
C LEU A 213 6.37 0.69 5.70
N ARG A 214 6.06 -0.56 6.02
CA ARG A 214 5.45 -1.50 5.07
C ARG A 214 3.93 -1.48 5.13
N ASN A 215 3.37 -1.82 6.26
CA ASN A 215 1.93 -1.76 6.53
C ASN A 215 1.64 -1.75 8.02
N ILE A 216 0.39 -1.53 8.35
CA ILE A 216 -0.12 -1.59 9.74
C ILE A 216 -1.23 -2.63 9.86
N SER A 217 -1.45 -3.07 11.08
CA SER A 217 -2.59 -3.88 11.50
C SER A 217 -3.05 -3.44 12.90
N LEU A 218 -4.25 -3.82 13.30
CA LEU A 218 -4.77 -3.55 14.64
C LEU A 218 -4.95 -4.87 15.40
N SER A 219 -4.83 -4.83 16.74
CA SER A 219 -5.30 -5.94 17.55
C SER A 219 -6.82 -6.05 17.45
N ARG A 220 -7.36 -7.26 17.64
CA ARG A 220 -8.81 -7.53 17.58
C ARG A 220 -9.61 -6.65 18.54
N ASP A 221 -9.08 -6.39 19.74
CA ASP A 221 -9.68 -5.50 20.74
C ASP A 221 -9.50 -4.01 20.45
N GLY A 222 -8.81 -3.67 19.36
CA GLY A 222 -8.56 -2.30 18.91
C GLY A 222 -7.59 -1.49 19.77
N LYS A 223 -6.91 -2.09 20.78
CA LYS A 223 -6.05 -1.36 21.71
C LYS A 223 -4.62 -1.16 21.23
N ASN A 224 -4.19 -1.91 20.21
CA ASN A 224 -2.83 -1.85 19.69
C ASN A 224 -2.83 -1.64 18.18
N VAL A 225 -1.89 -0.81 17.71
CA VAL A 225 -1.52 -0.69 16.31
C VAL A 225 -0.15 -1.35 16.13
N PHE A 226 -0.07 -2.31 15.22
CA PHE A 226 1.15 -2.98 14.82
C PHE A 226 1.68 -2.35 13.55
N ALA A 227 2.89 -1.80 13.58
CA ALA A 227 3.54 -1.20 12.43
C ALA A 227 4.74 -2.05 12.00
N THR A 228 4.69 -2.65 10.81
CA THR A 228 5.81 -3.42 10.25
C THR A 228 6.71 -2.53 9.41
N CYS A 229 7.99 -2.53 9.73
CA CYS A 229 8.99 -1.63 9.18
C CYS A 229 9.99 -2.35 8.28
N LEU A 230 10.31 -1.72 7.15
CA LEU A 230 11.36 -2.18 6.22
C LEU A 230 12.72 -1.54 6.54
N LEU A 231 12.70 -0.47 7.34
CA LEU A 231 13.90 0.24 7.76
C LEU A 231 13.64 1.04 9.06
N PRO A 232 14.28 0.66 10.16
CA PRO A 232 14.90 -0.64 10.42
C PRO A 232 13.93 -1.81 10.26
N GLU A 233 14.44 -3.04 10.09
CA GLU A 233 13.61 -4.25 10.03
C GLU A 233 13.07 -4.58 11.42
N GLN A 234 11.87 -4.07 11.74
CA GLN A 234 11.28 -4.17 13.07
C GLN A 234 9.75 -4.14 13.03
N LEU A 235 9.14 -4.65 14.09
CA LEU A 235 7.73 -4.46 14.42
C LEU A 235 7.65 -3.46 15.57
N VAL A 236 6.85 -2.41 15.41
CA VAL A 236 6.55 -1.45 16.46
C VAL A 236 5.10 -1.64 16.90
N VAL A 237 4.90 -1.75 18.21
CA VAL A 237 3.57 -1.78 18.81
C VAL A 237 3.28 -0.42 19.42
N LEU A 238 2.21 0.21 18.95
CA LEU A 238 1.72 1.49 19.45
C LEU A 238 0.43 1.27 20.23
N ASP A 239 0.23 2.05 21.28
CA ASP A 239 -1.10 2.20 21.89
C ASP A 239 -2.02 2.91 20.89
N SER A 240 -3.19 2.36 20.59
CA SER A 240 -4.06 2.87 19.55
C SER A 240 -4.68 4.24 19.89
N SER A 241 -4.86 4.55 21.18
CA SER A 241 -5.48 5.79 21.62
C SER A 241 -4.49 6.94 21.74
N SER A 242 -3.36 6.71 22.39
CA SER A 242 -2.31 7.72 22.61
C SER A 242 -1.29 7.79 21.48
N MET A 243 -1.19 6.74 20.65
CA MET A 243 -0.13 6.52 19.65
C MET A 243 1.28 6.42 20.25
N LEU A 244 1.40 6.24 21.57
CA LEU A 244 2.68 6.03 22.24
C LEU A 244 3.22 4.64 21.93
N PRO A 245 4.55 4.49 21.72
CA PRO A 245 5.16 3.19 21.51
C PRO A 245 5.18 2.37 22.81
N LYS A 246 4.70 1.12 22.75
CA LYS A 246 4.72 0.13 23.83
C LYS A 246 5.99 -0.71 23.78
N ILE A 247 6.31 -1.25 22.62
CA ILE A 247 7.47 -2.13 22.42
C ILE A 247 7.95 -2.09 20.97
N ILE A 248 9.24 -2.38 20.79
CA ILE A 248 9.85 -2.64 19.47
C ILE A 248 10.39 -4.06 19.49
N LYS A 249 10.04 -4.86 18.49
CA LYS A 249 10.60 -6.19 18.24
C LYS A 249 11.45 -6.12 16.96
N LYS A 250 12.73 -6.45 17.04
CA LYS A 250 13.57 -6.63 15.85
C LYS A 250 13.05 -7.83 15.07
N LEU A 251 12.98 -7.71 13.75
CA LEU A 251 12.58 -8.78 12.85
C LEU A 251 13.77 -9.34 12.09
N ASP A 252 13.68 -10.60 11.69
CA ASP A 252 14.77 -11.30 11.00
C ASP A 252 14.84 -11.02 9.50
N GLY A 253 14.01 -10.11 8.99
CA GLY A 253 13.99 -9.81 7.55
C GLY A 253 12.94 -8.77 7.17
N LYS A 254 12.81 -8.55 5.86
CA LYS A 254 11.88 -7.58 5.28
C LYS A 254 10.49 -8.18 5.19
N VAL A 255 9.58 -7.73 6.06
CA VAL A 255 8.20 -8.17 6.06
C VAL A 255 7.53 -7.87 4.72
N SER A 256 6.78 -8.83 4.21
CA SER A 256 5.92 -8.65 3.03
C SER A 256 4.62 -7.94 3.39
N ALA A 257 3.85 -8.52 4.30
CA ALA A 257 2.67 -7.92 4.92
C ALA A 257 2.41 -8.56 6.28
N LEU A 258 1.63 -7.88 7.11
CA LEU A 258 1.09 -8.36 8.37
C LEU A 258 -0.44 -8.30 8.28
N TYR A 259 -1.11 -9.42 8.59
CA TYR A 259 -2.57 -9.49 8.67
C TYR A 259 -2.99 -10.02 10.04
N GLU A 260 -3.92 -9.32 10.67
CA GLU A 260 -4.61 -9.77 11.87
C GLU A 260 -5.62 -10.87 11.55
N PHE A 261 -5.81 -11.78 12.51
CA PHE A 261 -6.96 -12.69 12.51
C PHE A 261 -8.14 -12.01 13.24
N TYR A 262 -9.35 -12.16 12.70
CA TYR A 262 -10.55 -11.72 13.39
C TYR A 262 -11.06 -12.77 14.40
N SER A 263 -10.69 -14.05 14.20
CA SER A 263 -11.15 -15.17 15.02
C SER A 263 -10.34 -15.38 16.31
N LYS A 264 -9.11 -14.86 16.39
CA LYS A 264 -8.18 -15.08 17.51
C LYS A 264 -7.21 -13.91 17.70
N ASP A 265 -6.61 -13.83 18.89
CA ASP A 265 -5.63 -12.81 19.25
C ASP A 265 -4.24 -13.10 18.64
N GLU A 266 -4.20 -13.19 17.32
CA GLU A 266 -3.00 -13.48 16.54
C GLU A 266 -2.95 -12.63 15.28
N ALA A 267 -1.75 -12.37 14.79
CA ALA A 267 -1.50 -11.83 13.46
C ALA A 267 -0.40 -12.64 12.77
N ILE A 268 -0.48 -12.73 11.46
CA ILE A 268 0.46 -13.49 10.63
C ILE A 268 1.19 -12.58 9.66
N PHE A 269 2.46 -12.88 9.41
CA PHE A 269 3.27 -12.16 8.45
C PHE A 269 4.29 -13.06 7.76
N THR A 270 4.73 -12.64 6.58
CA THR A 270 5.75 -13.33 5.79
C THR A 270 6.91 -12.39 5.50
N PHE A 271 8.04 -12.96 5.05
CA PHE A 271 9.21 -12.19 4.65
C PHE A 271 9.45 -12.28 3.14
N ARG A 272 9.89 -11.16 2.56
CA ARG A 272 10.26 -11.08 1.13
C ARG A 272 11.56 -11.79 0.79
N ASN A 273 12.42 -11.95 1.76
CA ASN A 273 13.81 -12.37 1.59
C ASN A 273 14.21 -13.57 2.47
N LYS A 274 13.26 -14.12 3.22
CA LYS A 274 13.49 -15.31 4.05
C LYS A 274 12.31 -16.26 3.99
N PRO A 275 12.54 -17.57 3.96
CA PRO A 275 11.48 -18.59 3.95
C PRO A 275 10.92 -18.81 5.36
N LEU A 276 10.33 -17.77 5.92
CA LEU A 276 9.75 -17.76 7.26
C LEU A 276 8.32 -17.22 7.24
N LEU A 277 7.46 -17.90 7.99
CA LEU A 277 6.15 -17.46 8.38
C LEU A 277 6.22 -17.04 9.86
N GLY A 278 5.87 -15.78 10.15
CA GLY A 278 5.83 -15.26 11.50
C GLY A 278 4.41 -15.22 12.04
N ARG A 279 4.23 -15.60 13.29
CA ARG A 279 2.99 -15.47 14.06
C ARG A 279 3.24 -14.56 15.24
N LEU A 280 2.43 -13.53 15.37
CA LEU A 280 2.46 -12.55 16.45
C LEU A 280 1.24 -12.77 17.34
N ASN A 281 1.46 -13.05 18.63
CA ASN A 281 0.39 -12.94 19.62
C ASN A 281 0.10 -11.44 19.86
N THR A 282 -1.14 -11.00 19.60
CA THR A 282 -1.50 -9.57 19.64
C THR A 282 -1.73 -9.02 21.05
N GLN A 283 -1.71 -9.87 22.08
CA GLN A 283 -1.85 -9.50 23.50
C GLN A 283 -0.49 -9.49 24.22
N THR A 284 0.32 -10.56 24.06
CA THR A 284 1.64 -10.68 24.72
C THR A 284 2.78 -10.09 23.90
N PHE A 285 2.54 -9.89 22.58
CA PHE A 285 3.52 -9.43 21.59
C PHE A 285 4.67 -10.42 21.34
N ASP A 286 4.49 -11.69 21.72
CA ASP A 286 5.45 -12.72 21.39
C ASP A 286 5.35 -13.12 19.92
N ILE A 287 6.52 -13.40 19.34
CA ILE A 287 6.63 -13.81 17.93
C ILE A 287 7.22 -15.21 17.87
N SER A 288 6.56 -16.08 17.14
CA SER A 288 7.09 -17.39 16.75
C SER A 288 7.28 -17.47 15.22
N TYR A 289 8.17 -18.36 14.79
CA TYR A 289 8.48 -18.54 13.38
C TYR A 289 8.34 -20.00 12.96
N THR A 290 7.71 -20.23 11.81
CA THR A 290 7.67 -21.51 11.11
C THR A 290 8.49 -21.42 9.83
N HIS A 291 9.37 -22.39 9.57
CA HIS A 291 10.09 -22.49 8.31
C HIS A 291 9.15 -22.94 7.19
N ILE A 292 9.17 -22.22 6.10
CA ILE A 292 8.41 -22.54 4.89
C ILE A 292 9.37 -22.79 3.72
N LYS A 293 8.86 -23.32 2.60
CA LYS A 293 9.70 -23.75 1.47
C LYS A 293 10.47 -22.59 0.81
N GLU A 294 9.81 -21.44 0.65
CA GLU A 294 10.37 -20.27 -0.02
C GLU A 294 9.83 -18.97 0.56
N PRO A 295 10.51 -17.80 0.36
CA PRO A 295 9.98 -16.52 0.79
C PRO A 295 8.66 -16.18 0.09
N ILE A 296 7.66 -15.70 0.84
CA ILE A 296 6.38 -15.27 0.30
C ILE A 296 6.37 -13.75 0.18
N GLU A 297 6.28 -13.25 -1.05
CA GLU A 297 6.24 -11.81 -1.36
C GLU A 297 4.82 -11.24 -1.36
N ASP A 298 3.83 -12.04 -1.79
CA ASP A 298 2.46 -11.62 -1.95
C ASP A 298 1.52 -12.74 -1.49
N PHE A 299 0.52 -12.40 -0.68
CA PHE A 299 -0.40 -13.39 -0.14
C PHE A 299 -1.72 -12.77 0.34
N PHE A 300 -2.72 -13.62 0.48
CA PHE A 300 -3.91 -13.33 1.27
C PHE A 300 -4.25 -14.51 2.17
N LEU A 301 -5.06 -14.26 3.19
CA LEU A 301 -5.68 -15.29 4.00
C LEU A 301 -7.07 -15.58 3.43
N ASP A 302 -7.46 -16.83 3.37
CA ASP A 302 -8.83 -17.15 3.03
C ASP A 302 -9.82 -16.50 4.02
N PRO A 303 -11.08 -16.28 3.62
CA PRO A 303 -12.07 -15.59 4.45
C PRO A 303 -12.38 -16.24 5.80
N PHE A 304 -12.09 -17.53 5.96
CA PHE A 304 -12.32 -18.27 7.22
C PHE A 304 -11.06 -18.44 8.07
N GLU A 305 -9.90 -17.95 7.58
CA GLU A 305 -8.61 -17.95 8.27
C GLU A 305 -7.98 -19.32 8.51
N ASP A 306 -8.36 -20.31 7.69
CA ASP A 306 -7.79 -21.65 7.72
C ASP A 306 -6.55 -21.78 6.83
N TYR A 307 -6.42 -20.95 5.76
CA TYR A 307 -5.38 -21.06 4.76
C TYR A 307 -4.72 -19.73 4.44
N LEU A 308 -3.41 -19.80 4.12
CA LEU A 308 -2.67 -18.72 3.49
C LEU A 308 -2.37 -19.10 2.04
N ILE A 309 -2.81 -18.28 1.11
CA ILE A 309 -2.52 -18.43 -0.31
C ILE A 309 -1.42 -17.43 -0.66
N GLY A 310 -0.27 -17.92 -1.11
CA GLY A 310 0.93 -17.13 -1.28
C GLY A 310 1.71 -17.43 -2.55
N THR A 311 2.59 -16.50 -2.92
CA THR A 311 3.52 -16.64 -4.03
C THR A 311 4.85 -15.95 -3.72
N ALA A 312 5.95 -16.54 -4.21
CA ALA A 312 7.26 -15.91 -4.18
C ALA A 312 7.41 -14.93 -5.36
N ARG A 313 8.21 -13.89 -5.18
CA ARG A 313 8.45 -12.87 -6.22
C ARG A 313 9.05 -13.44 -7.52
N ARG A 314 9.85 -14.47 -7.40
CA ARG A 314 10.54 -15.13 -8.52
C ARG A 314 10.11 -16.57 -8.73
N GLY A 315 9.18 -17.04 -7.90
CA GLY A 315 8.56 -18.36 -8.02
C GLY A 315 7.32 -18.25 -8.88
N ASP A 316 7.33 -18.87 -10.03
CA ASP A 316 6.13 -19.01 -10.86
C ASP A 316 5.22 -20.10 -10.27
N VAL A 317 4.90 -19.98 -8.97
CA VAL A 317 4.12 -20.96 -8.21
C VAL A 317 3.13 -20.24 -7.30
N LEU A 318 1.90 -20.69 -7.31
CA LEU A 318 0.91 -20.42 -6.28
C LEU A 318 0.97 -21.55 -5.25
N SER A 319 1.15 -21.21 -3.99
CA SER A 319 1.19 -22.17 -2.88
C SER A 319 0.07 -21.90 -1.89
N VAL A 320 -0.55 -22.95 -1.36
CA VAL A 320 -1.56 -22.87 -0.30
C VAL A 320 -1.03 -23.59 0.93
N TYR A 321 -1.00 -22.84 2.03
CA TYR A 321 -0.56 -23.31 3.35
C TYR A 321 -1.77 -23.51 4.25
N ASP A 322 -1.92 -24.71 4.82
CA ASP A 322 -2.82 -25.00 5.92
C ASP A 322 -2.23 -24.38 7.20
N LEU A 323 -2.92 -23.41 7.78
CA LEU A 323 -2.45 -22.66 8.94
C LEU A 323 -2.62 -23.41 10.27
N LYS A 324 -3.41 -24.49 10.26
CA LYS A 324 -3.60 -25.35 11.42
C LYS A 324 -2.50 -26.40 11.52
N ASN A 325 -2.08 -26.96 10.38
CA ASN A 325 -1.12 -28.06 10.32
C ASN A 325 0.29 -27.59 9.91
N ASP A 326 0.48 -26.27 9.67
CA ASP A 326 1.74 -25.65 9.22
C ASP A 326 2.36 -26.37 8.01
N SER A 327 1.54 -26.74 7.03
CA SER A 327 1.94 -27.54 5.87
C SER A 327 1.42 -26.98 4.55
N ILE A 328 2.16 -27.21 3.46
CA ILE A 328 1.68 -26.93 2.11
C ILE A 328 0.67 -28.03 1.72
N VAL A 329 -0.53 -27.63 1.34
CA VAL A 329 -1.59 -28.54 0.88
C VAL A 329 -1.81 -28.50 -0.62
N PHE A 330 -1.30 -27.46 -1.30
CA PHE A 330 -1.42 -27.31 -2.73
C PHE A 330 -0.31 -26.44 -3.30
N GLU A 331 0.20 -26.81 -4.48
CA GLU A 331 1.10 -25.98 -5.29
C GLU A 331 0.71 -26.09 -6.76
N HIS A 332 0.73 -24.97 -7.46
CA HIS A 332 0.49 -24.92 -8.89
C HIS A 332 1.49 -23.99 -9.59
N ALA A 333 2.20 -24.57 -10.58
CA ALA A 333 3.12 -23.77 -11.40
C ALA A 333 2.34 -22.88 -12.38
N MET A 334 2.71 -21.59 -12.45
CA MET A 334 2.07 -20.62 -13.34
C MET A 334 3.07 -19.61 -13.87
N LYS A 335 2.70 -18.90 -14.93
CA LYS A 335 3.55 -17.84 -15.49
C LYS A 335 3.16 -16.49 -14.92
N GLY A 336 4.15 -15.73 -14.48
CA GLY A 336 3.96 -14.41 -13.88
C GLY A 336 3.48 -14.49 -12.44
N MET A 337 3.87 -13.52 -11.66
CA MET A 337 3.54 -13.43 -10.23
C MET A 337 2.06 -13.05 -10.05
N PRO A 338 1.20 -13.88 -9.46
CA PRO A 338 -0.14 -13.46 -9.08
C PRO A 338 -0.08 -12.34 -8.04
N HIS A 339 -0.91 -11.32 -8.23
CA HIS A 339 -0.99 -10.19 -7.30
C HIS A 339 -2.07 -10.44 -6.25
N LEU A 340 -1.73 -11.28 -5.29
CA LEU A 340 -2.65 -11.81 -4.28
C LEU A 340 -3.17 -10.76 -3.30
N PHE A 341 -2.44 -9.65 -3.10
CA PHE A 341 -2.94 -8.50 -2.32
C PHE A 341 -4.19 -7.84 -2.94
N SER A 342 -4.43 -8.05 -4.22
CA SER A 342 -5.64 -7.59 -4.92
C SER A 342 -6.61 -8.72 -5.26
N ALA A 343 -6.40 -9.93 -4.75
CA ALA A 343 -7.33 -11.03 -4.95
C ALA A 343 -8.74 -10.66 -4.43
N THR A 344 -9.73 -11.18 -5.12
CA THR A 344 -11.14 -11.07 -4.74
C THR A 344 -11.78 -12.45 -4.71
N TYR A 345 -12.83 -12.62 -3.94
CA TYR A 345 -13.50 -13.90 -3.75
C TYR A 345 -15.02 -13.73 -3.75
N TRP A 346 -15.72 -14.81 -4.14
CA TRP A 346 -17.17 -14.86 -4.19
C TRP A 346 -17.64 -16.31 -4.03
N TYR A 347 -18.96 -16.47 -3.78
CA TYR A 347 -19.62 -17.75 -3.80
C TYR A 347 -20.50 -17.84 -5.04
N ASN A 348 -20.42 -18.96 -5.76
CA ASN A 348 -21.26 -19.21 -6.92
C ASN A 348 -21.46 -20.71 -7.15
N ASP A 349 -22.69 -21.11 -7.48
CA ASP A 349 -23.05 -22.48 -7.84
C ASP A 349 -22.47 -23.54 -6.89
N GLY A 350 -22.69 -23.36 -5.58
CA GLY A 350 -22.24 -24.28 -4.54
C GLY A 350 -20.76 -24.28 -4.21
N ASN A 351 -19.97 -23.37 -4.80
CA ASN A 351 -18.52 -23.31 -4.62
C ASN A 351 -18.05 -21.91 -4.21
N PHE A 352 -16.96 -21.89 -3.46
CA PHE A 352 -16.20 -20.67 -3.18
C PHE A 352 -15.11 -20.50 -4.22
N TYR A 353 -14.93 -19.28 -4.70
CA TYR A 353 -13.94 -18.94 -5.71
C TYR A 353 -13.07 -17.77 -5.27
N PHE A 354 -11.86 -17.67 -5.81
CA PHE A 354 -11.10 -16.45 -5.84
C PHE A 354 -10.53 -16.18 -7.24
N ALA A 355 -10.24 -14.91 -7.51
CA ALA A 355 -9.56 -14.47 -8.71
C ALA A 355 -8.41 -13.53 -8.35
N THR A 356 -7.34 -13.57 -9.15
CA THR A 356 -6.16 -12.72 -8.98
C THR A 356 -5.59 -12.29 -10.33
N PRO A 357 -5.21 -11.00 -10.51
CA PRO A 357 -4.45 -10.59 -11.67
C PRO A 357 -2.99 -11.05 -11.56
N HIS A 358 -2.28 -11.08 -12.66
CA HIS A 358 -0.86 -11.41 -12.71
C HIS A 358 -0.04 -10.19 -13.12
N ILE A 359 1.02 -9.89 -12.37
CA ILE A 359 1.88 -8.73 -12.62
C ILE A 359 2.52 -8.82 -14.00
N LYS A 360 2.32 -7.79 -14.83
CA LYS A 360 2.81 -7.70 -16.22
C LYS A 360 2.30 -8.83 -17.12
N LYS A 361 1.07 -9.26 -16.90
CA LYS A 361 0.40 -10.24 -17.74
C LYS A 361 -1.02 -9.78 -18.05
N PRO A 362 -1.52 -10.03 -19.28
CA PRO A 362 -2.83 -9.56 -19.72
C PRO A 362 -3.96 -10.52 -19.29
N TYR A 363 -3.86 -11.16 -18.14
CA TYR A 363 -4.87 -12.10 -17.70
C TYR A 363 -5.05 -12.14 -16.18
N ILE A 364 -6.21 -12.66 -15.81
CA ILE A 364 -6.61 -12.99 -14.45
C ILE A 364 -6.80 -14.50 -14.38
N THR A 365 -6.38 -15.13 -13.28
CA THR A 365 -6.70 -16.55 -13.01
C THR A 365 -7.80 -16.67 -11.97
N VAL A 366 -8.68 -17.66 -12.21
CA VAL A 366 -9.81 -18.01 -11.35
C VAL A 366 -9.60 -19.41 -10.78
N TRP A 367 -9.88 -19.56 -9.50
CA TRP A 367 -9.67 -20.78 -8.73
C TRP A 367 -10.85 -21.10 -7.86
N LYS A 368 -11.19 -22.37 -7.72
CA LYS A 368 -12.04 -22.85 -6.62
C LYS A 368 -11.22 -22.85 -5.33
N MET A 369 -11.83 -22.38 -4.24
CA MET A 369 -11.25 -22.47 -2.90
C MET A 369 -11.58 -23.82 -2.27
N TYR A 370 -10.70 -24.27 -1.40
CA TYR A 370 -10.79 -25.47 -0.55
C TYR A 370 -10.53 -26.80 -1.27
N ASP A 371 -10.81 -26.94 -2.54
CA ASP A 371 -10.26 -27.99 -3.42
C ASP A 371 -9.10 -27.49 -4.30
N TRP A 372 -8.87 -26.19 -4.29
CA TRP A 372 -7.78 -25.47 -4.96
C TRP A 372 -7.67 -25.72 -6.46
N ALA A 373 -8.80 -26.07 -7.08
CA ALA A 373 -8.82 -26.38 -8.50
C ALA A 373 -8.69 -25.12 -9.37
N PHE A 374 -7.75 -25.14 -10.31
CA PHE A 374 -7.69 -24.13 -11.38
C PHE A 374 -8.97 -24.18 -12.22
N THR A 375 -9.65 -23.05 -12.37
CA THR A 375 -10.92 -22.96 -13.10
C THR A 375 -10.74 -22.34 -14.47
N LYS A 376 -10.09 -21.17 -14.55
CA LYS A 376 -10.00 -20.41 -15.80
C LYS A 376 -8.85 -19.42 -15.78
N GLU A 377 -8.24 -19.23 -16.96
CA GLU A 377 -7.47 -18.03 -17.29
C GLU A 377 -8.35 -17.13 -18.17
N VAL A 378 -8.51 -15.87 -17.78
CA VAL A 378 -9.34 -14.89 -18.46
C VAL A 378 -8.46 -13.79 -18.98
N ASN A 379 -8.37 -13.63 -20.31
CA ASN A 379 -7.64 -12.53 -20.93
C ASN A 379 -8.42 -11.21 -20.71
N ILE A 380 -7.71 -10.18 -20.19
CA ILE A 380 -8.26 -8.85 -19.91
C ILE A 380 -7.70 -7.76 -20.84
N GLY A 381 -6.92 -8.14 -21.86
CA GLY A 381 -6.45 -7.22 -22.91
C GLY A 381 -5.20 -6.40 -22.56
N GLY A 382 -4.73 -6.40 -21.33
CA GLY A 382 -3.57 -5.61 -20.91
C GLY A 382 -3.14 -5.90 -19.47
N ASP A 383 -2.08 -5.24 -19.01
CA ASP A 383 -1.45 -5.47 -17.69
C ASP A 383 -2.32 -4.91 -16.56
N GLY A 384 -3.21 -5.73 -15.99
CA GLY A 384 -4.06 -5.38 -14.86
C GLY A 384 -3.37 -5.50 -13.50
N PHE A 385 -3.84 -4.69 -12.55
CA PHE A 385 -3.32 -4.67 -11.18
C PHE A 385 -4.38 -5.05 -10.14
N PHE A 386 -5.64 -4.74 -10.41
CA PHE A 386 -6.72 -4.91 -9.43
C PHE A 386 -7.89 -5.65 -10.04
N VAL A 387 -8.45 -6.56 -9.25
CA VAL A 387 -9.74 -7.18 -9.51
C VAL A 387 -10.59 -7.11 -8.25
N LYS A 388 -11.86 -6.77 -8.39
CA LYS A 388 -12.81 -6.67 -7.30
C LYS A 388 -14.16 -7.23 -7.68
N THR A 389 -14.90 -7.71 -6.70
CA THR A 389 -16.31 -8.07 -6.85
C THR A 389 -17.08 -7.77 -5.56
N HIS A 390 -18.39 -7.79 -5.66
CA HIS A 390 -19.33 -7.72 -4.55
C HIS A 390 -20.50 -8.68 -4.82
N PRO A 391 -21.20 -9.23 -3.81
CA PRO A 391 -22.36 -10.13 -4.01
C PRO A 391 -23.52 -9.53 -4.81
N THR A 392 -23.62 -8.20 -4.88
CA THR A 392 -24.68 -7.50 -5.63
C THR A 392 -24.44 -7.43 -7.13
N THR A 393 -23.19 -7.65 -7.59
CA THR A 393 -22.85 -7.61 -9.02
C THR A 393 -22.60 -9.00 -9.56
N PRO A 394 -23.08 -9.34 -10.79
CA PRO A 394 -22.75 -10.60 -11.44
C PRO A 394 -21.34 -10.66 -12.02
N TYR A 395 -20.55 -9.58 -11.89
CA TYR A 395 -19.24 -9.46 -12.51
C TYR A 395 -18.10 -9.37 -11.51
N LEU A 396 -16.91 -9.84 -11.94
CA LEU A 396 -15.63 -9.37 -11.44
C LEU A 396 -15.26 -8.11 -12.23
N TRP A 397 -14.74 -7.08 -11.56
CA TRP A 397 -14.37 -5.81 -12.17
C TRP A 397 -12.86 -5.65 -12.10
N ALA A 398 -12.22 -5.59 -13.27
CA ALA A 398 -10.77 -5.56 -13.39
C ALA A 398 -10.28 -4.33 -14.17
N ASP A 399 -9.13 -3.79 -13.78
CA ASP A 399 -8.36 -2.89 -14.63
C ASP A 399 -7.42 -3.70 -15.55
N ASN A 400 -7.02 -3.11 -16.66
CA ASN A 400 -6.09 -3.72 -17.61
C ASN A 400 -4.95 -2.78 -18.00
N GLY A 401 -4.72 -1.72 -17.21
CA GLY A 401 -3.66 -0.74 -17.45
C GLY A 401 -4.00 0.31 -18.51
N SER A 402 -5.22 0.29 -19.06
CA SER A 402 -5.73 1.27 -20.04
C SER A 402 -6.88 2.11 -19.46
N ASP A 403 -7.71 2.70 -20.33
CA ASP A 403 -8.93 3.41 -19.96
C ASP A 403 -10.16 2.48 -19.82
N GLU A 404 -9.96 1.17 -19.94
CA GLU A 404 -11.02 0.17 -19.90
C GLU A 404 -11.22 -0.43 -18.51
N LEU A 405 -12.46 -0.50 -18.07
CA LEU A 405 -12.94 -1.36 -17.00
C LEU A 405 -13.43 -2.67 -17.62
N VAL A 406 -12.74 -3.76 -17.32
CA VAL A 406 -13.11 -5.10 -17.80
C VAL A 406 -14.04 -5.76 -16.82
N LEU A 407 -15.25 -6.12 -17.27
CA LEU A 407 -16.25 -6.86 -16.54
C LEU A 407 -16.19 -8.34 -16.95
N ILE A 408 -16.01 -9.24 -16.01
CA ILE A 408 -15.91 -10.67 -16.23
C ILE A 408 -17.13 -11.32 -15.55
N ASP A 409 -17.99 -11.98 -16.30
CA ASP A 409 -19.17 -12.66 -15.74
C ASP A 409 -18.75 -13.79 -14.80
N LYS A 410 -19.39 -13.91 -13.64
CA LYS A 410 -19.05 -14.91 -12.62
C LYS A 410 -19.44 -16.36 -13.00
N ASN A 411 -20.34 -16.55 -13.99
CA ASN A 411 -20.84 -17.85 -14.37
C ASN A 411 -20.03 -18.48 -15.51
N ASP A 412 -19.82 -17.73 -16.60
CA ASP A 412 -19.18 -18.26 -17.81
C ASP A 412 -17.80 -17.65 -18.10
N PHE A 413 -17.42 -16.62 -17.32
CA PHE A 413 -16.19 -15.84 -17.45
C PHE A 413 -16.07 -15.08 -18.79
N ALA A 414 -17.20 -14.83 -19.46
CA ALA A 414 -17.24 -13.93 -20.59
C ALA A 414 -16.88 -12.51 -20.20
N THR A 415 -16.21 -11.79 -21.08
CA THR A 415 -15.73 -10.41 -20.82
C THR A 415 -16.51 -9.41 -21.62
N LYS A 416 -16.75 -8.24 -21.02
CA LYS A 416 -17.17 -7.01 -21.71
C LYS A 416 -16.42 -5.82 -21.11
N THR A 417 -16.31 -4.73 -21.85
CA THR A 417 -15.59 -3.54 -21.41
C THR A 417 -16.51 -2.33 -21.29
N ILE A 418 -16.17 -1.46 -20.35
CA ILE A 418 -16.72 -0.12 -20.20
C ILE A 418 -15.55 0.84 -20.17
N VAL A 419 -15.68 2.01 -20.82
CA VAL A 419 -14.66 3.08 -20.80
C VAL A 419 -15.18 4.22 -19.92
N PRO A 420 -14.76 4.32 -18.65
CA PRO A 420 -15.21 5.38 -17.75
C PRO A 420 -14.81 6.77 -18.22
N ARG A 421 -13.56 6.93 -18.70
CA ARG A 421 -13.04 8.18 -19.30
C ARG A 421 -12.11 7.83 -20.45
N LYS A 422 -12.50 8.18 -21.64
CA LYS A 422 -11.73 7.86 -22.87
C LYS A 422 -10.33 8.48 -22.84
N GLY A 423 -9.31 7.64 -23.02
CA GLY A 423 -7.90 8.03 -23.09
C GLY A 423 -7.27 8.34 -21.73
N GLN A 424 -7.96 8.10 -20.62
CA GLN A 424 -7.45 8.29 -19.26
C GLN A 424 -7.39 6.95 -18.53
N GLN A 425 -6.26 6.65 -17.89
CA GLN A 425 -6.08 5.35 -17.25
C GLN A 425 -7.06 5.14 -16.11
N TYR A 426 -7.82 4.06 -16.19
CA TYR A 426 -8.64 3.55 -15.10
C TYR A 426 -7.85 2.57 -14.24
N ILE A 427 -8.01 2.67 -12.91
CA ILE A 427 -7.53 1.66 -11.95
C ILE A 427 -8.49 1.50 -10.78
N HIS A 428 -8.42 0.37 -10.13
CA HIS A 428 -8.94 0.07 -8.79
C HIS A 428 -10.40 0.45 -8.55
N THR A 429 -11.30 -0.52 -8.67
CA THR A 429 -12.68 -0.43 -8.15
C THR A 429 -12.73 -0.68 -6.64
N GLU A 430 -13.60 0.03 -5.93
CA GLU A 430 -14.10 -0.35 -4.60
C GLU A 430 -15.62 -0.17 -4.57
N TYR A 431 -16.30 -0.92 -3.73
CA TYR A 431 -17.76 -0.88 -3.58
C TYR A 431 -18.17 -0.18 -2.28
N SER A 432 -19.41 0.34 -2.24
CA SER A 432 -20.10 0.65 -0.99
C SER A 432 -20.32 -0.64 -0.19
N GLY A 433 -20.58 -0.53 1.12
CA GLY A 433 -20.79 -1.71 1.97
C GLY A 433 -21.99 -2.56 1.58
N ASP A 434 -23.02 -1.93 1.02
CA ASP A 434 -24.21 -2.60 0.47
C ASP A 434 -24.09 -2.96 -1.02
N GLY A 435 -22.98 -2.57 -1.65
CA GLY A 435 -22.67 -2.86 -3.06
C GLY A 435 -23.53 -2.14 -4.09
N LYS A 436 -24.29 -1.11 -3.71
CA LYS A 436 -25.08 -0.33 -4.67
C LYS A 436 -24.22 0.57 -5.53
N TYR A 437 -23.13 1.08 -4.97
CA TYR A 437 -22.21 1.99 -5.64
C TYR A 437 -20.86 1.34 -5.86
N ALA A 438 -20.23 1.67 -6.98
CA ALA A 438 -18.83 1.39 -7.24
C ALA A 438 -18.08 2.71 -7.45
N TYR A 439 -16.90 2.79 -6.86
CA TYR A 439 -16.01 3.95 -6.92
C TYR A 439 -14.81 3.61 -7.79
N LEU A 440 -14.65 4.34 -8.87
CA LEU A 440 -13.60 4.16 -9.87
C LEU A 440 -12.55 5.25 -9.73
N SER A 441 -11.27 4.92 -9.92
CA SER A 441 -10.19 5.90 -9.97
C SER A 441 -9.75 6.13 -11.41
N ILE A 442 -9.79 7.37 -11.87
CA ILE A 442 -9.07 7.83 -13.05
C ILE A 442 -7.69 8.27 -12.59
N TYR A 443 -6.68 7.48 -12.96
CA TYR A 443 -5.31 7.54 -12.41
C TYR A 443 -4.45 8.55 -13.17
N GLU A 444 -4.89 9.80 -13.18
CA GLU A 444 -4.22 10.91 -13.86
C GLU A 444 -3.94 12.05 -12.88
N LYS A 445 -3.04 12.97 -13.24
CA LYS A 445 -2.79 14.19 -12.44
C LYS A 445 -4.04 15.05 -12.33
N GLU A 446 -4.79 15.15 -13.40
CA GLU A 446 -6.11 15.76 -13.47
C GLU A 446 -7.13 14.62 -13.60
N GLY A 447 -7.13 13.72 -12.63
CA GLY A 447 -7.99 12.54 -12.59
C GLY A 447 -9.27 12.79 -11.81
N GLU A 448 -10.01 11.70 -11.58
CA GLU A 448 -11.32 11.76 -10.93
C GLU A 448 -11.56 10.54 -10.03
N ILE A 449 -12.42 10.70 -9.03
CA ILE A 449 -13.18 9.62 -8.43
C ILE A 449 -14.57 9.64 -9.02
N ILE A 450 -14.94 8.59 -9.77
CA ILE A 450 -16.25 8.43 -10.36
C ILE A 450 -17.06 7.47 -9.49
N VAL A 451 -18.30 7.82 -9.18
CA VAL A 451 -19.26 6.96 -8.47
C VAL A 451 -20.32 6.51 -9.46
N ILE A 452 -20.47 5.21 -9.61
CA ILE A 452 -21.46 4.63 -10.52
C ILE A 452 -22.40 3.66 -9.80
N ASP A 453 -23.59 3.50 -10.31
CA ASP A 453 -24.53 2.44 -9.92
C ASP A 453 -24.03 1.09 -10.44
N THR A 454 -23.97 0.07 -9.58
CA THR A 454 -23.38 -1.22 -9.91
C THR A 454 -24.23 -2.12 -10.81
N LEU A 455 -25.52 -1.84 -10.95
CA LEU A 455 -26.45 -2.65 -11.75
C LEU A 455 -26.56 -2.13 -13.18
N ASN A 456 -26.72 -0.82 -13.34
CA ASN A 456 -26.95 -0.21 -14.65
C ASN A 456 -25.75 0.58 -15.19
N PHE A 457 -24.66 0.68 -14.41
CA PHE A 457 -23.41 1.39 -14.74
C PHE A 457 -23.59 2.90 -14.97
N LYS A 458 -24.69 3.48 -14.50
CA LYS A 458 -24.95 4.91 -14.61
C LYS A 458 -24.01 5.68 -13.68
N GLU A 459 -23.35 6.68 -14.23
CA GLU A 459 -22.60 7.65 -13.43
C GLU A 459 -23.55 8.48 -12.57
N LEU A 460 -23.26 8.55 -11.28
CA LEU A 460 -24.05 9.26 -10.28
C LEU A 460 -23.35 10.53 -9.80
N ALA A 461 -22.01 10.49 -9.72
CA ALA A 461 -21.18 11.62 -9.34
C ALA A 461 -19.75 11.43 -9.87
N ALA A 462 -19.04 12.54 -10.08
CA ALA A 462 -17.62 12.57 -10.35
C ALA A 462 -16.99 13.72 -9.56
N TYR A 463 -15.75 13.50 -9.08
CA TYR A 463 -15.01 14.46 -8.26
C TYR A 463 -13.56 14.54 -8.73
N ASP A 464 -13.09 15.73 -9.02
CA ASP A 464 -11.69 15.98 -9.40
C ASP A 464 -10.75 15.50 -8.30
N ALA A 465 -9.73 14.75 -8.66
CA ALA A 465 -8.75 14.17 -7.77
C ALA A 465 -7.40 13.94 -8.46
N ASN A 466 -6.31 14.33 -7.81
CA ASN A 466 -4.96 14.17 -8.36
C ASN A 466 -4.40 12.79 -8.04
N ILE A 467 -4.25 11.92 -9.04
CA ILE A 467 -3.76 10.55 -8.88
C ILE A 467 -4.51 9.80 -7.74
N PRO A 468 -5.84 9.65 -7.82
CA PRO A 468 -6.58 8.88 -6.83
C PRO A 468 -6.23 7.39 -6.95
N VAL A 469 -6.05 6.70 -5.81
CA VAL A 469 -5.55 5.31 -5.81
C VAL A 469 -6.42 4.39 -4.98
N GLY A 470 -6.00 4.16 -3.74
CA GLY A 470 -6.63 3.21 -2.84
C GLY A 470 -7.95 3.74 -2.27
N LYS A 471 -8.92 2.87 -2.21
CA LYS A 471 -10.22 3.10 -1.60
C LYS A 471 -10.49 1.97 -0.61
N TYR A 472 -11.06 2.29 0.56
CA TYR A 472 -11.11 1.37 1.68
C TYR A 472 -12.47 1.42 2.37
N ASN A 473 -13.47 0.72 1.83
CA ASN A 473 -14.78 0.63 2.49
C ASN A 473 -14.67 -0.16 3.80
N PHE A 474 -15.42 0.24 4.82
CA PHE A 474 -15.39 -0.35 6.15
C PHE A 474 -15.71 -1.85 6.14
N ILE A 475 -16.74 -2.29 5.41
CA ILE A 475 -17.13 -3.70 5.31
C ILE A 475 -16.13 -4.48 4.45
N ASN A 476 -15.82 -3.96 3.27
CA ASN A 476 -15.02 -4.69 2.27
C ASN A 476 -13.53 -4.81 2.63
N LYS A 477 -13.06 -4.11 3.65
CA LYS A 477 -11.67 -4.15 4.12
C LYS A 477 -11.49 -4.74 5.51
N ASN A 478 -12.57 -5.05 6.21
CA ASN A 478 -12.53 -5.77 7.47
C ASN A 478 -12.83 -7.25 7.25
N ARG A 479 -11.86 -8.09 7.54
CA ARG A 479 -11.91 -9.55 7.32
C ARG A 479 -13.05 -10.22 8.07
N GLU A 480 -13.46 -9.69 9.22
CA GLU A 480 -14.59 -10.20 10.01
C GLU A 480 -15.91 -10.26 9.22
N PHE A 481 -16.07 -9.38 8.23
CA PHE A 481 -17.30 -9.33 7.42
C PHE A 481 -17.25 -10.20 6.15
N TYR A 482 -16.11 -10.83 5.81
CA TYR A 482 -16.00 -11.60 4.58
C TYR A 482 -16.93 -12.83 4.54
N PRO A 483 -17.07 -13.61 5.62
CA PRO A 483 -18.07 -14.70 5.62
C PRO A 483 -19.49 -14.20 5.38
N ARG A 484 -19.87 -13.04 5.95
CA ARG A 484 -21.18 -12.41 5.73
C ARG A 484 -21.45 -12.10 4.25
N LEU A 485 -20.44 -11.64 3.51
CA LEU A 485 -20.58 -11.34 2.08
C LEU A 485 -20.88 -12.60 1.27
N PHE A 486 -20.27 -13.73 1.58
CA PHE A 486 -20.66 -15.00 0.98
C PHE A 486 -22.09 -15.42 1.37
N GLY A 487 -22.49 -15.13 2.61
CA GLY A 487 -23.84 -15.44 3.10
C GLY A 487 -24.94 -14.80 2.26
N ILE A 488 -24.71 -13.63 1.68
CA ILE A 488 -25.63 -12.98 0.75
C ILE A 488 -25.85 -13.85 -0.50
N ASP A 489 -24.78 -14.33 -1.12
CA ASP A 489 -24.86 -15.19 -2.30
C ASP A 489 -25.49 -16.55 -1.97
N ILE A 490 -25.13 -17.15 -0.84
CA ILE A 490 -25.70 -18.43 -0.37
C ILE A 490 -27.19 -18.29 -0.11
N PHE A 491 -27.63 -17.20 0.54
CA PHE A 491 -29.05 -16.95 0.79
C PHE A 491 -29.84 -16.84 -0.51
N LYS A 492 -29.32 -16.12 -1.50
CA LYS A 492 -29.93 -16.00 -2.82
C LYS A 492 -30.00 -17.33 -3.56
N GLN A 493 -28.88 -18.04 -3.63
CA GLN A 493 -28.73 -19.21 -4.50
C GLN A 493 -29.32 -20.50 -3.88
N LYS A 494 -29.06 -20.77 -2.60
CA LYS A 494 -29.47 -22.00 -1.92
C LYS A 494 -30.79 -21.87 -1.14
N CYS A 495 -31.02 -20.72 -0.51
CA CYS A 495 -32.26 -20.48 0.23
C CYS A 495 -33.36 -19.84 -0.63
N LYS A 496 -33.06 -19.42 -1.86
CA LYS A 496 -33.97 -18.71 -2.78
C LYS A 496 -34.64 -17.51 -2.11
N GLU A 497 -33.85 -16.78 -1.30
CA GLU A 497 -34.26 -15.60 -0.55
C GLU A 497 -35.47 -15.87 0.41
N SER A 498 -35.66 -17.08 0.87
CA SER A 498 -36.76 -17.45 1.77
C SER A 498 -36.29 -18.15 3.03
N LEU A 499 -37.05 -17.95 4.12
CA LEU A 499 -36.85 -18.61 5.42
C LEU A 499 -38.11 -19.41 5.80
N PRO A 500 -37.96 -20.57 6.51
CA PRO A 500 -36.70 -21.19 6.91
C PRO A 500 -35.94 -21.81 5.74
N CYS A 501 -34.61 -21.73 5.76
CA CYS A 501 -33.72 -22.33 4.76
C CYS A 501 -33.27 -23.71 5.23
N ASP A 502 -33.44 -24.76 4.39
CA ASP A 502 -32.91 -26.09 4.68
C ASP A 502 -31.38 -26.09 4.50
N THR A 503 -30.66 -26.20 5.60
CA THR A 503 -29.19 -26.20 5.65
C THR A 503 -28.60 -27.61 5.82
N SER A 504 -29.39 -28.68 5.66
CA SER A 504 -28.95 -30.06 5.87
C SER A 504 -27.75 -30.44 5.00
N ASN A 505 -27.74 -29.99 3.75
CA ASN A 505 -26.69 -30.24 2.76
C ASN A 505 -25.62 -29.14 2.69
N PHE A 506 -25.56 -28.23 3.65
CA PHE A 506 -24.57 -27.18 3.68
C PHE A 506 -23.31 -27.64 4.40
N ASN A 507 -22.12 -27.30 3.85
CA ASN A 507 -20.85 -27.49 4.54
C ASN A 507 -20.67 -26.47 5.66
N ALA A 508 -19.60 -26.59 6.45
CA ALA A 508 -19.33 -25.75 7.60
C ALA A 508 -19.16 -24.26 7.21
N TYR A 509 -18.50 -23.98 6.10
CA TYR A 509 -18.28 -22.63 5.60
C TYR A 509 -19.58 -21.95 5.14
N GLU A 510 -20.43 -22.71 4.42
CA GLU A 510 -21.74 -22.23 3.99
C GLU A 510 -22.66 -21.93 5.18
N LYS A 511 -22.69 -22.82 6.18
CA LYS A 511 -23.47 -22.61 7.42
C LYS A 511 -23.00 -21.36 8.16
N LYS A 512 -21.69 -21.21 8.34
CA LYS A 512 -21.12 -20.02 9.00
C LYS A 512 -21.49 -18.75 8.24
N SER A 513 -21.27 -18.73 6.93
CA SER A 513 -21.54 -17.56 6.08
C SER A 513 -23.02 -17.16 6.12
N LEU A 514 -23.92 -18.14 5.98
CA LEU A 514 -25.36 -17.86 6.06
C LEU A 514 -25.77 -17.31 7.43
N ASN A 515 -25.27 -17.88 8.52
CA ASN A 515 -25.56 -17.40 9.87
C ASN A 515 -25.06 -15.98 10.08
N ASP A 516 -23.81 -15.67 9.67
CA ASP A 516 -23.23 -14.33 9.79
C ASP A 516 -24.04 -13.28 8.99
N TYR A 517 -24.61 -13.68 7.85
CA TYR A 517 -25.51 -12.81 7.08
C TYR A 517 -26.87 -12.62 7.75
N LEU A 518 -27.52 -13.73 8.15
CA LEU A 518 -28.86 -13.67 8.75
C LEU A 518 -28.89 -12.86 10.05
N HIS A 519 -27.81 -12.83 10.82
CA HIS A 519 -27.69 -11.95 11.98
C HIS A 519 -27.75 -10.46 11.64
N THR A 520 -27.47 -10.06 10.41
CA THR A 520 -27.60 -8.66 9.99
C THR A 520 -29.02 -8.26 9.57
N LEU A 521 -29.91 -9.23 9.39
CA LEU A 521 -31.31 -9.00 9.04
C LEU A 521 -32.24 -8.87 10.26
N GLN A 522 -31.71 -9.23 11.44
CA GLN A 522 -32.39 -9.07 12.75
C GLN A 522 -32.08 -7.72 13.36
#